data_eecbbe8fdab83062bd5c9a5f045fac92
#
_entry.id   eecbbe8fdab83062bd5c9a5f045fac92
#
_cell.length_a   1.000
_cell.length_b   1.000
_cell.length_c   1.000
_cell.angle_alpha   90.00
_cell.angle_beta   90.00
_cell.angle_gamma   90.00
#
_symmetry.space_group_name_H-M   'P 1'
#
loop_
_entity.id
_entity.type
_entity.pdbx_description
1 polymer ?
#
loop_
_entity_poly.entity_id
_entity_poly.type
_entity_poly.pdbx_seq_one_letter_code
_entity_poly.pdbx_strand_id
1 'polypeptide(L)'
;MDAATPPPARPPRVEDGPAGRWKIARACVLHVRREEQDATIDAVSAALVRAHLRPAPERTSSADPSATGESLWVWERGDIVSEALLDNTGLSLFTTRIGPFSLKAVVAVTARVEGETCRVIVSMVVGSQLADEISREVDVAIDGLVADGTRIGGPGWMRVADLPRDTMGHPRTAREHGIRA
;
A
#
# COMPACT_ATOMS: atom_id res chain seq x y z
N MET A 1 40.91 11.93 1.93
CA MET A 1 40.33 10.60 1.76
C MET A 1 38.87 10.72 2.22
N ASP A 2 37.99 11.03 1.28
CA ASP A 2 36.54 11.05 1.59
C ASP A 2 36.07 9.63 1.82
N ALA A 3 35.65 9.34 3.03
CA ALA A 3 34.98 8.09 3.34
C ALA A 3 33.68 8.08 2.54
N ALA A 4 33.60 7.24 1.53
CA ALA A 4 32.38 7.05 0.75
C ALA A 4 31.25 6.69 1.73
N THR A 5 30.25 7.56 1.83
CA THR A 5 29.06 7.28 2.62
C THR A 5 28.47 5.96 2.12
N PRO A 6 28.24 4.96 2.98
CA PRO A 6 27.69 3.69 2.53
C PRO A 6 26.36 3.95 1.82
N PRO A 7 26.04 3.20 0.74
CA PRO A 7 24.78 3.34 0.05
C PRO A 7 23.62 3.20 1.04
N PRO A 8 22.51 3.94 0.85
CA PRO A 8 21.37 3.88 1.73
C PRO A 8 20.86 2.43 1.79
N ALA A 9 20.68 1.93 3.01
CA ALA A 9 20.17 0.59 3.23
C ALA A 9 18.72 0.54 2.71
N ARG A 10 18.47 -0.29 1.69
CA ARG A 10 17.13 -0.61 1.22
C ARG A 10 16.33 -1.25 2.36
N PRO A 11 15.04 -0.89 2.55
CA PRO A 11 14.18 -1.64 3.48
C PRO A 11 14.10 -3.12 3.05
N PRO A 12 14.01 -4.06 4.00
CA PRO A 12 13.93 -5.48 3.68
C PRO A 12 12.74 -5.77 2.76
N ARG A 13 12.93 -6.66 1.79
CA ARG A 13 11.84 -7.18 0.96
C ARG A 13 10.82 -7.91 1.81
N VAL A 14 9.58 -7.99 1.34
CA VAL A 14 8.53 -8.76 2.02
C VAL A 14 8.94 -10.22 2.23
N GLU A 15 9.68 -10.81 1.28
CA GLU A 15 10.15 -12.20 1.33
C GLU A 15 11.23 -12.42 2.40
N ASP A 16 12.09 -11.43 2.62
CA ASP A 16 13.21 -11.49 3.56
C ASP A 16 12.78 -11.25 5.02
N GLY A 17 11.58 -10.65 5.21
CA GLY A 17 11.06 -10.29 6.50
C GLY A 17 10.00 -11.26 7.03
N PRO A 18 9.61 -11.11 8.31
CA PRO A 18 8.52 -11.91 8.90
C PRO A 18 7.19 -11.67 8.18
N ALA A 19 7.00 -10.52 7.52
CA ALA A 19 5.80 -10.18 6.76
C ALA A 19 5.51 -11.15 5.62
N GLY A 20 6.52 -11.73 4.97
CA GLY A 20 6.35 -12.70 3.89
C GLY A 20 5.68 -14.00 4.32
N ARG A 21 5.71 -14.32 5.62
CA ARG A 21 5.10 -15.53 6.19
C ARG A 21 3.62 -15.35 6.55
N TRP A 22 3.11 -14.12 6.53
CA TRP A 22 1.75 -13.82 6.95
C TRP A 22 0.80 -13.81 5.77
N LYS A 23 -0.23 -14.62 5.82
CA LYS A 23 -1.39 -14.55 4.91
C LYS A 23 -2.42 -13.53 5.40
N ILE A 24 -1.96 -12.32 5.72
CA ILE A 24 -2.77 -11.23 6.28
C ILE A 24 -2.46 -9.93 5.57
N ALA A 25 -3.30 -8.93 5.78
CA ALA A 25 -3.08 -7.59 5.26
C ALA A 25 -1.76 -6.99 5.78
N ARG A 26 -1.00 -6.38 4.89
CA ARG A 26 0.34 -5.82 5.13
C ARG A 26 0.35 -4.34 4.86
N ALA A 27 1.29 -3.66 5.46
CA ALA A 27 1.64 -2.29 5.13
C ALA A 27 3.15 -2.17 4.93
N CYS A 28 3.55 -1.34 3.99
CA CYS A 28 4.94 -0.95 3.78
C CYS A 28 5.11 0.50 4.21
N VAL A 29 6.06 0.76 5.11
CA VAL A 29 6.36 2.12 5.60
C VAL A 29 7.74 2.51 5.08
N LEU A 30 7.77 3.58 4.31
CA LEU A 30 8.97 4.14 3.67
C LEU A 30 9.23 5.53 4.22
N HIS A 31 10.49 5.85 4.47
CA HIS A 31 10.95 7.20 4.74
C HIS A 31 11.83 7.64 3.58
N VAL A 32 11.43 8.71 2.91
CA VAL A 32 12.16 9.29 1.79
C VAL A 32 12.45 10.77 2.07
N ARG A 33 13.33 11.40 1.31
CA ARG A 33 13.48 12.85 1.39
C ARG A 33 12.21 13.53 0.85
N ARG A 34 11.89 14.68 1.38
CA ARG A 34 10.71 15.45 0.98
C ARG A 34 10.65 15.67 -0.53
N GLU A 35 11.78 15.96 -1.16
CA GLU A 35 11.91 16.17 -2.60
C GLU A 35 11.67 14.92 -3.45
N GLU A 36 11.77 13.72 -2.85
CA GLU A 36 11.57 12.40 -3.49
C GLU A 36 10.14 11.87 -3.32
N GLN A 37 9.27 12.62 -2.62
CA GLN A 37 7.90 12.20 -2.30
C GLN A 37 7.10 11.86 -3.56
N ASP A 38 7.05 12.78 -4.52
CA ASP A 38 6.19 12.63 -5.70
C ASP A 38 6.69 11.46 -6.57
N ALA A 39 8.00 11.35 -6.79
CA ALA A 39 8.58 10.21 -7.50
C ALA A 39 8.28 8.87 -6.82
N THR A 40 8.28 8.85 -5.47
CA THR A 40 7.93 7.63 -4.70
C THR A 40 6.46 7.28 -4.87
N ILE A 41 5.56 8.26 -4.80
CA ILE A 41 4.11 8.05 -4.99
C ILE A 41 3.82 7.58 -6.41
N ASP A 42 4.46 8.16 -7.41
CA ASP A 42 4.30 7.77 -8.82
C ASP A 42 4.77 6.33 -9.05
N ALA A 43 5.92 5.95 -8.50
CA ALA A 43 6.45 4.59 -8.62
C ALA A 43 5.53 3.55 -7.93
N VAL A 44 5.05 3.87 -6.73
CA VAL A 44 4.08 3.03 -6.00
C VAL A 44 2.76 2.93 -6.79
N SER A 45 2.26 4.05 -7.31
CA SER A 45 1.04 4.10 -8.12
C SER A 45 1.18 3.20 -9.36
N ALA A 46 2.30 3.27 -10.07
CA ALA A 46 2.59 2.39 -11.20
C ALA A 46 2.64 0.90 -10.79
N ALA A 47 3.19 0.59 -9.60
CA ALA A 47 3.18 -0.76 -9.05
C ALA A 47 1.74 -1.26 -8.79
N LEU A 48 0.88 -0.43 -8.21
CA LEU A 48 -0.52 -0.77 -7.97
C LEU A 48 -1.30 -1.00 -9.26
N VAL A 49 -1.02 -0.23 -10.32
CA VAL A 49 -1.57 -0.49 -11.66
C VAL A 49 -1.11 -1.85 -12.20
N ARG A 50 0.17 -2.21 -12.04
CA ARG A 50 0.66 -3.55 -12.45
C ARG A 50 0.01 -4.68 -11.64
N ALA A 51 -0.32 -4.43 -10.37
CA ALA A 51 -1.11 -5.34 -9.54
C ALA A 51 -2.63 -5.27 -9.85
N HIS A 52 -3.01 -4.67 -10.99
CA HIS A 52 -4.38 -4.55 -11.47
C HIS A 52 -5.34 -3.77 -10.55
N LEU A 53 -4.83 -2.87 -9.71
CA LEU A 53 -5.64 -1.90 -9.00
C LEU A 53 -5.87 -0.65 -9.88
N ARG A 54 -6.98 0.02 -9.63
CA ARG A 54 -7.33 1.31 -10.26
C ARG A 54 -7.49 2.39 -9.18
N PRO A 55 -7.20 3.66 -9.49
CA PRO A 55 -7.47 4.74 -8.56
C PRO A 55 -8.98 4.86 -8.28
N ALA A 56 -9.31 5.16 -7.01
CA ALA A 56 -10.68 5.36 -6.54
C ALA A 56 -10.83 6.81 -6.02
N PRO A 57 -10.96 7.81 -6.92
CA PRO A 57 -10.97 9.22 -6.55
C PRO A 57 -12.17 9.60 -5.67
N GLU A 58 -13.31 8.95 -5.82
CA GLU A 58 -14.48 9.15 -4.96
C GLU A 58 -14.21 8.74 -3.51
N ARG A 59 -13.44 7.67 -3.27
CA ARG A 59 -13.03 7.25 -1.92
C ARG A 59 -11.97 8.17 -1.35
N THR A 60 -11.07 8.65 -2.19
CA THR A 60 -10.05 9.63 -1.81
C THR A 60 -10.72 10.94 -1.37
N SER A 61 -11.71 11.42 -2.12
CA SER A 61 -12.42 12.66 -1.84
C SER A 61 -13.35 12.57 -0.62
N SER A 62 -13.86 11.38 -0.28
CA SER A 62 -14.75 11.19 0.88
C SER A 62 -13.99 11.12 2.20
N ALA A 63 -12.69 10.88 2.18
CA ALA A 63 -11.84 10.89 3.35
C ALA A 63 -11.40 12.33 3.67
N ASP A 64 -11.35 12.67 4.95
CA ASP A 64 -10.78 13.95 5.40
C ASP A 64 -9.31 13.77 5.82
N PRO A 65 -8.34 13.98 4.90
CA PRO A 65 -6.93 13.84 5.21
C PRO A 65 -6.41 14.92 6.16
N SER A 66 -7.17 16.03 6.32
CA SER A 66 -6.76 17.13 7.20
C SER A 66 -6.75 16.70 8.67
N ALA A 67 -7.57 15.73 9.04
CA ALA A 67 -7.63 15.17 10.40
C ALA A 67 -6.32 14.51 10.85
N THR A 68 -5.54 13.96 9.91
CA THR A 68 -4.25 13.30 10.19
C THR A 68 -3.05 14.09 9.67
N GLY A 69 -3.26 15.14 8.89
CA GLY A 69 -2.21 15.89 8.21
C GLY A 69 -1.47 15.06 7.14
N GLU A 70 -2.14 14.04 6.60
CA GLU A 70 -1.61 13.18 5.56
C GLU A 70 -2.28 13.47 4.21
N SER A 71 -1.54 13.37 3.11
CA SER A 71 -2.12 13.22 1.78
C SER A 71 -2.52 11.76 1.59
N LEU A 72 -3.64 11.53 0.89
CA LEU A 72 -4.22 10.19 0.74
C LEU A 72 -4.56 9.92 -0.73
N TRP A 73 -4.24 8.70 -1.17
CA TRP A 73 -4.70 8.13 -2.45
C TRP A 73 -5.26 6.74 -2.17
N VAL A 74 -6.45 6.46 -2.69
CA VAL A 74 -7.10 5.15 -2.53
C VAL A 74 -7.12 4.43 -3.86
N TRP A 75 -6.77 3.16 -3.82
CA TRP A 75 -6.73 2.24 -4.95
C TRP A 75 -7.61 1.04 -4.67
N GLU A 76 -8.30 0.55 -5.68
CA GLU A 76 -9.18 -0.60 -5.53
C GLU A 76 -9.05 -1.60 -6.68
N ARG A 77 -9.36 -2.86 -6.39
CA ARG A 77 -9.53 -3.93 -7.36
C ARG A 77 -10.76 -4.74 -6.99
N GLY A 78 -11.51 -5.18 -8.01
CA GLY A 78 -12.75 -5.94 -7.82
C GLY A 78 -13.98 -5.06 -7.70
N ASP A 79 -15.15 -5.62 -8.04
CA ASP A 79 -16.43 -4.93 -7.99
C ASP A 79 -17.30 -5.50 -6.87
N ILE A 80 -17.89 -4.60 -6.07
CA ILE A 80 -18.78 -4.96 -4.95
C ILE A 80 -20.03 -5.72 -5.46
N VAL A 81 -20.51 -5.41 -6.67
CA VAL A 81 -21.70 -6.05 -7.25
C VAL A 81 -21.43 -7.52 -7.56
N SER A 82 -20.23 -7.84 -8.04
CA SER A 82 -19.82 -9.22 -8.32
C SER A 82 -19.74 -10.07 -7.06
N GLU A 83 -19.27 -9.50 -5.95
CA GLU A 83 -19.12 -10.20 -4.66
C GLU A 83 -20.49 -10.54 -4.04
N ALA A 84 -21.45 -9.60 -4.07
CA ALA A 84 -22.82 -9.82 -3.57
C ALA A 84 -23.59 -10.86 -4.37
N LEU A 85 -23.36 -10.96 -5.69
CA LEU A 85 -23.95 -11.98 -6.54
C LEU A 85 -23.36 -13.38 -6.28
N LEU A 86 -22.06 -13.46 -5.98
CA LEU A 86 -21.37 -14.71 -5.70
C LEU A 86 -21.72 -15.28 -4.34
N ASP A 87 -21.84 -14.44 -3.31
CA ASP A 87 -22.25 -14.88 -1.96
C ASP A 87 -23.65 -15.48 -1.95
N ASN A 88 -24.59 -14.91 -2.74
CA ASN A 88 -25.95 -15.41 -2.83
C ASN A 88 -26.10 -16.71 -3.65
N THR A 89 -25.11 -17.06 -4.47
CA THR A 89 -25.21 -18.25 -5.36
C THR A 89 -24.40 -19.45 -4.90
N GLY A 90 -23.61 -19.32 -3.82
CA GLY A 90 -22.71 -20.37 -3.32
C GLY A 90 -21.54 -20.68 -4.26
N LEU A 91 -21.39 -19.93 -5.34
CA LEU A 91 -20.30 -20.08 -6.33
C LEU A 91 -18.97 -19.46 -5.86
N SER A 92 -18.97 -18.74 -4.74
CA SER A 92 -17.78 -18.08 -4.19
C SER A 92 -16.61 -19.03 -3.94
N LEU A 93 -16.89 -20.29 -3.63
CA LEU A 93 -15.86 -21.33 -3.38
C LEU A 93 -15.12 -21.76 -4.65
N PHE A 94 -15.70 -21.56 -5.84
CA PHE A 94 -15.12 -22.01 -7.11
C PHE A 94 -14.50 -20.89 -7.95
N THR A 95 -14.80 -19.63 -7.66
CA THR A 95 -14.46 -18.49 -8.53
C THR A 95 -13.26 -17.68 -8.08
N THR A 96 -12.59 -18.09 -7.00
CA THR A 96 -11.41 -17.38 -6.44
C THR A 96 -10.21 -17.28 -7.39
N ARG A 97 -10.24 -17.97 -8.53
CA ARG A 97 -9.12 -18.01 -9.48
C ARG A 97 -9.48 -17.86 -10.96
N ILE A 98 -10.73 -17.84 -11.34
CA ILE A 98 -11.13 -17.96 -12.76
C ILE A 98 -12.17 -16.90 -13.11
N GLY A 99 -11.81 -15.96 -13.98
CA GLY A 99 -12.72 -15.06 -14.66
C GLY A 99 -12.82 -13.64 -14.12
N PRO A 100 -13.82 -12.86 -14.54
CA PRO A 100 -13.99 -11.44 -14.21
C PRO A 100 -14.25 -11.16 -12.72
N PHE A 101 -14.44 -12.18 -11.91
CA PHE A 101 -14.66 -12.08 -10.47
C PHE A 101 -13.32 -11.95 -9.74
N SER A 102 -12.72 -10.77 -9.84
CA SER A 102 -11.45 -10.50 -9.17
C SER A 102 -11.67 -10.34 -7.67
N LEU A 103 -10.76 -10.94 -6.90
CA LEU A 103 -10.68 -10.72 -5.46
C LEU A 103 -10.64 -9.22 -5.16
N LYS A 104 -11.44 -8.79 -4.19
CA LYS A 104 -11.49 -7.39 -3.78
C LYS A 104 -10.24 -7.00 -3.02
N ALA A 105 -9.65 -5.89 -3.34
CA ALA A 105 -8.62 -5.24 -2.56
C ALA A 105 -8.84 -3.73 -2.52
N VAL A 106 -8.55 -3.13 -1.37
CA VAL A 106 -8.48 -1.69 -1.18
C VAL A 106 -7.13 -1.38 -0.55
N VAL A 107 -6.36 -0.54 -1.22
CA VAL A 107 -5.05 -0.08 -0.79
C VAL A 107 -5.11 1.43 -0.58
N ALA A 108 -4.69 1.88 0.59
CA ALA A 108 -4.47 3.28 0.88
C ALA A 108 -2.98 3.59 0.76
N VAL A 109 -2.64 4.60 -0.03
CA VAL A 109 -1.31 5.20 -0.05
C VAL A 109 -1.41 6.52 0.67
N THR A 110 -0.62 6.72 1.72
CA THR A 110 -0.59 7.98 2.46
C THR A 110 0.81 8.57 2.46
N ALA A 111 0.91 9.90 2.50
CA ALA A 111 2.17 10.60 2.61
C ALA A 111 2.05 11.71 3.65
N ARG A 112 3.00 11.79 4.57
CA ARG A 112 3.11 12.82 5.59
C ARG A 112 4.51 13.41 5.61
N VAL A 113 4.59 14.71 5.44
CA VAL A 113 5.85 15.44 5.55
C VAL A 113 6.23 15.62 7.02
N GLU A 114 7.44 15.19 7.37
CA GLU A 114 8.02 15.25 8.71
C GLU A 114 9.39 15.96 8.63
N GLY A 115 9.36 17.31 8.57
CA GLY A 115 10.56 18.13 8.36
C GLY A 115 11.17 17.93 6.96
N GLU A 116 12.42 17.46 6.90
CA GLU A 116 13.15 17.19 5.64
C GLU A 116 12.82 15.82 5.03
N THR A 117 12.04 15.01 5.76
CA THR A 117 11.63 13.68 5.30
C THR A 117 10.13 13.62 5.04
N CYS A 118 9.73 12.63 4.25
CA CYS A 118 8.35 12.26 4.04
C CYS A 118 8.18 10.78 4.40
N ARG A 119 7.18 10.49 5.21
CA ARG A 119 6.74 9.13 5.50
C ARG A 119 5.67 8.75 4.49
N VAL A 120 5.95 7.74 3.66
CA VAL A 120 4.99 7.15 2.72
C VAL A 120 4.57 5.78 3.25
N ILE A 121 3.26 5.54 3.33
CA ILE A 121 2.71 4.26 3.77
C ILE A 121 1.83 3.70 2.66
N VAL A 122 2.11 2.45 2.25
CA VAL A 122 1.26 1.65 1.36
C VAL A 122 0.56 0.61 2.23
N SER A 123 -0.73 0.76 2.47
CA SER A 123 -1.50 -0.07 3.40
C SER A 123 -2.61 -0.82 2.71
N MET A 124 -2.66 -2.14 2.89
CA MET A 124 -3.75 -2.99 2.42
C MET A 124 -4.89 -2.96 3.44
N VAL A 125 -5.85 -2.07 3.24
CA VAL A 125 -7.02 -1.93 4.14
C VAL A 125 -7.93 -3.16 4.01
N VAL A 126 -8.04 -3.70 2.79
CA VAL A 126 -8.81 -4.92 2.45
C VAL A 126 -8.02 -5.73 1.43
N GLY A 127 -8.19 -7.06 1.39
CA GLY A 127 -7.65 -7.90 0.33
C GLY A 127 -6.39 -8.67 0.70
N SER A 128 -6.35 -9.25 1.91
CA SER A 128 -5.23 -10.09 2.37
C SER A 128 -4.84 -11.22 1.39
N GLN A 129 -5.79 -11.69 0.57
CA GLN A 129 -5.54 -12.72 -0.43
C GLN A 129 -4.66 -12.24 -1.60
N LEU A 130 -4.64 -10.93 -1.86
CA LEU A 130 -3.79 -10.30 -2.88
C LEU A 130 -2.49 -9.73 -2.29
N ALA A 131 -2.24 -9.95 -1.00
CA ALA A 131 -1.12 -9.34 -0.30
C ALA A 131 0.24 -9.70 -0.93
N ASP A 132 0.42 -10.93 -1.38
CA ASP A 132 1.68 -11.37 -2.00
C ASP A 132 1.90 -10.72 -3.37
N GLU A 133 0.85 -10.60 -4.19
CA GLU A 133 0.90 -9.95 -5.50
C GLU A 133 1.24 -8.47 -5.35
N ILE A 134 0.47 -7.75 -4.50
CA ILE A 134 0.66 -6.31 -4.28
C ILE A 134 2.03 -6.04 -3.66
N SER A 135 2.44 -6.81 -2.66
CA SER A 135 3.75 -6.61 -2.01
C SER A 135 4.91 -6.78 -2.98
N ARG A 136 4.84 -7.77 -3.88
CA ARG A 136 5.89 -8.00 -4.88
C ARG A 136 6.02 -6.83 -5.85
N GLU A 137 4.90 -6.31 -6.34
CA GLU A 137 4.92 -5.16 -7.26
C GLU A 137 5.45 -3.89 -6.58
N VAL A 138 5.11 -3.68 -5.31
CA VAL A 138 5.64 -2.56 -4.51
C VAL A 138 7.15 -2.74 -4.27
N ASP A 139 7.62 -3.96 -3.96
CA ASP A 139 9.06 -4.24 -3.81
C ASP A 139 9.84 -3.95 -5.10
N VAL A 140 9.29 -4.31 -6.27
CA VAL A 140 9.90 -3.98 -7.57
C VAL A 140 9.99 -2.46 -7.78
N ALA A 141 8.95 -1.70 -7.37
CA ALA A 141 8.99 -0.24 -7.45
C ALA A 141 10.07 0.36 -6.52
N ILE A 142 10.19 -0.16 -5.30
CA ILE A 142 11.23 0.25 -4.34
C ILE A 142 12.63 -0.03 -4.92
N ASP A 143 12.83 -1.20 -5.54
CA ASP A 143 14.11 -1.53 -6.18
C ASP A 143 14.45 -0.56 -7.31
N GLY A 144 13.47 -0.18 -8.13
CA GLY A 144 13.64 0.82 -9.18
C GLY A 144 14.08 2.18 -8.62
N LEU A 145 13.37 2.68 -7.61
CA LEU A 145 13.71 3.94 -6.93
C LEU A 145 15.13 3.92 -6.33
N VAL A 146 15.53 2.83 -5.69
CA VAL A 146 16.89 2.68 -5.15
C VAL A 146 17.94 2.65 -6.27
N ALA A 147 17.65 1.98 -7.39
CA ALA A 147 18.53 1.94 -8.55
C ALA A 147 18.71 3.33 -9.19
N ASP A 148 17.65 4.17 -9.14
CA ASP A 148 17.65 5.57 -9.61
C ASP A 148 18.31 6.54 -8.60
N GLY A 149 18.80 6.03 -7.46
CA GLY A 149 19.52 6.80 -6.45
C GLY A 149 18.66 7.40 -5.36
N THR A 150 17.35 7.10 -5.31
CA THR A 150 16.46 7.53 -4.23
C THR A 150 16.88 6.90 -2.90
N ARG A 151 17.00 7.74 -1.86
CA ARG A 151 17.32 7.26 -0.52
C ARG A 151 16.07 6.85 0.23
N ILE A 152 15.87 5.54 0.33
CA ILE A 152 14.69 4.98 1.00
C ILE A 152 15.12 4.35 2.32
N GLY A 153 14.54 4.83 3.41
CA GLY A 153 14.65 4.26 4.75
C GLY A 153 13.30 3.74 5.24
N GLY A 154 13.24 3.43 6.54
CA GLY A 154 12.01 3.01 7.19
C GLY A 154 11.98 1.52 7.54
N PRO A 155 10.97 1.10 8.31
CA PRO A 155 10.86 -0.29 8.77
C PRO A 155 10.46 -1.28 7.67
N GLY A 156 10.00 -0.78 6.49
CA GLY A 156 9.53 -1.63 5.41
C GLY A 156 8.19 -2.31 5.72
N TRP A 157 8.11 -3.61 5.45
CA TRP A 157 6.87 -4.37 5.59
C TRP A 157 6.55 -4.75 7.04
N MET A 158 5.29 -4.52 7.43
CA MET A 158 4.72 -4.89 8.73
C MET A 158 3.25 -5.32 8.58
N ARG A 159 2.65 -5.83 9.65
CA ARG A 159 1.20 -6.07 9.66
C ARG A 159 0.47 -4.73 9.68
N VAL A 160 -0.59 -4.62 8.92
CA VAL A 160 -1.40 -3.38 8.89
C VAL A 160 -1.94 -2.99 10.27
N ALA A 161 -2.19 -3.97 11.13
CA ALA A 161 -2.64 -3.75 12.50
C ALA A 161 -1.56 -3.16 13.43
N ASP A 162 -0.29 -3.22 13.03
CA ASP A 162 0.84 -2.68 13.80
C ASP A 162 1.17 -1.22 13.43
N LEU A 163 0.47 -0.66 12.44
CA LEU A 163 0.58 0.76 12.09
C LEU A 163 0.12 1.65 13.25
N PRO A 164 0.71 2.84 13.41
CA PRO A 164 0.19 3.86 14.32
C PRO A 164 -1.27 4.20 14.02
N ARG A 165 -2.09 4.36 15.06
CA ARG A 165 -3.54 4.64 14.91
C ARG A 165 -3.84 6.05 14.40
N ASP A 166 -2.87 6.93 14.40
CA ASP A 166 -2.95 8.30 13.90
C ASP A 166 -2.69 8.41 12.40
N THR A 167 -2.58 7.29 11.69
CA THR A 167 -2.40 7.27 10.24
C THR A 167 -3.65 6.74 9.52
N MET A 168 -3.97 7.32 8.37
CA MET A 168 -5.05 6.87 7.48
C MET A 168 -4.81 5.45 6.93
N GLY A 169 -3.58 4.98 6.92
CA GLY A 169 -3.24 3.60 6.56
C GLY A 169 -3.69 2.55 7.58
N HIS A 170 -3.97 2.95 8.85
CA HIS A 170 -4.44 2.02 9.87
C HIS A 170 -5.91 1.64 9.63
N PRO A 171 -6.30 0.33 9.67
CA PRO A 171 -7.64 -0.12 9.27
C PRO A 171 -8.79 0.50 10.04
N ARG A 172 -8.59 0.82 11.32
CA ARG A 172 -9.60 1.48 12.14
C ARG A 172 -9.80 2.91 11.69
N THR A 173 -8.72 3.67 11.57
CA THR A 173 -8.74 5.06 11.13
C THR A 173 -9.28 5.19 9.71
N ALA A 174 -8.85 4.31 8.79
CA ALA A 174 -9.38 4.24 7.43
C ALA A 174 -10.91 4.09 7.42
N ARG A 175 -11.47 3.20 8.27
CA ARG A 175 -12.93 3.01 8.37
C ARG A 175 -13.66 4.22 8.95
N GLU A 176 -13.10 4.85 9.98
CA GLU A 176 -13.66 6.05 10.62
C GLU A 176 -13.75 7.21 9.61
N HIS A 177 -12.82 7.27 8.65
CA HIS A 177 -12.75 8.26 7.58
C HIS A 177 -13.33 7.79 6.23
N GLY A 178 -14.20 6.78 6.22
CA GLY A 178 -14.97 6.39 5.04
C GLY A 178 -14.28 5.44 4.06
N ILE A 179 -13.04 5.04 4.28
CA ILE A 179 -12.37 4.00 3.49
C ILE A 179 -12.87 2.64 3.99
N ARG A 180 -14.01 2.20 3.46
CA ARG A 180 -14.65 0.93 3.85
C ARG A 180 -14.36 -0.18 2.82
N ALA A 181 -14.43 -1.41 3.32
CA ALA A 181 -14.46 -2.61 2.50
C ALA A 181 -15.68 -2.66 1.60
#